data_f1a7e490da8e26d8c9f4edab30a07812
#
_entry.id   f1a7e490da8e26d8c9f4edab30a07812
#
_cell.length_a   1.000
_cell.length_b   1.000
_cell.length_c   1.000
_cell.angle_alpha   90.00
_cell.angle_beta   90.00
_cell.angle_gamma   90.00
#
_symmetry.space_group_name_H-M   'P 1'
#
loop_
_entity.id
_entity.type
_entity.pdbx_description
1 polymer ?
#
loop_
_entity_poly.entity_id
_entity_poly.type
_entity_poly.pdbx_seq_one_letter_code
_entity_poly.pdbx_strand_id
1 'polypeptide(L)'
;MARVLIVGCGCRGRALAQALCAQGHAVRGTTRDEANRPAIEAAGADVWVGDPDRIASIHYALADVTILCWLMGSADGPDEKLEALHGSRLRMLLERTIDTTVRGLLYEAAGSVDPALLAAGAETVQAACDKSEIPHALLSADPADHDAWLASALDAIDDLLAFERA
;
A
#
# COMPACT_ATOMS: atom_id res chain seq x y z
N MET A 1 -7.08 -16.74 -5.32
CA MET A 1 -6.94 -16.01 -4.04
C MET A 1 -5.54 -15.43 -3.96
N ALA A 2 -5.44 -14.17 -3.62
CA ALA A 2 -4.17 -13.48 -3.44
C ALA A 2 -4.05 -12.95 -1.99
N ARG A 3 -2.83 -12.68 -1.54
CA ARG A 3 -2.59 -11.98 -0.29
C ARG A 3 -2.19 -10.55 -0.59
N VAL A 4 -2.93 -9.61 -0.03
CA VAL A 4 -2.70 -8.18 -0.21
C VAL A 4 -2.17 -7.60 1.11
N LEU A 5 -1.04 -6.91 1.07
CA LEU A 5 -0.52 -6.15 2.20
C LEU A 5 -0.92 -4.69 2.03
N ILE A 6 -1.60 -4.15 3.02
CA ILE A 6 -1.98 -2.73 3.07
C ILE A 6 -1.10 -2.03 4.11
N VAL A 7 -0.18 -1.22 3.64
CA VAL A 7 0.58 -0.29 4.48
C VAL A 7 -0.17 1.03 4.53
N GLY A 8 -0.55 1.45 5.74
CA GLY A 8 -1.48 2.57 5.93
C GLY A 8 -2.92 2.10 6.07
N CYS A 9 -3.16 1.11 6.94
CA CYS A 9 -4.48 0.50 7.15
C CYS A 9 -5.34 1.32 8.13
N GLY A 10 -5.57 2.59 7.78
CA GLY A 10 -6.51 3.47 8.45
C GLY A 10 -7.95 3.23 7.99
N CYS A 11 -8.81 4.22 8.11
CA CYS A 11 -10.23 4.09 7.79
C CYS A 11 -10.47 3.60 6.35
N ARG A 12 -9.82 4.23 5.36
CA ARG A 12 -9.93 3.82 3.96
C ARG A 12 -9.26 2.47 3.68
N GLY A 13 -8.11 2.23 4.30
CA GLY A 13 -7.42 0.94 4.19
C GLY A 13 -8.25 -0.21 4.73
N ARG A 14 -8.96 0.00 5.82
CA ARG A 14 -9.89 -1.00 6.38
C ARG A 14 -11.09 -1.25 5.47
N ALA A 15 -11.64 -0.21 4.84
CA ALA A 15 -12.72 -0.38 3.86
C ALA A 15 -12.26 -1.20 2.65
N LEU A 16 -11.04 -0.95 2.16
CA LEU A 16 -10.42 -1.74 1.10
C LEU A 16 -10.19 -3.18 1.54
N ALA A 17 -9.68 -3.38 2.75
CA ALA A 17 -9.47 -4.71 3.33
C ALA A 17 -10.77 -5.51 3.38
N GLN A 18 -11.85 -4.91 3.86
CA GLN A 18 -13.16 -5.55 3.93
C GLN A 18 -13.67 -5.98 2.56
N ALA A 19 -13.54 -5.11 1.56
CA ALA A 19 -13.97 -5.41 0.19
C ALA A 19 -13.15 -6.53 -0.43
N LEU A 20 -11.82 -6.53 -0.23
CA LEU A 20 -10.93 -7.58 -0.73
C LEU A 20 -11.22 -8.93 -0.08
N CYS A 21 -11.45 -8.95 1.24
CA CYS A 21 -11.83 -10.17 1.96
C CYS A 21 -13.16 -10.72 1.45
N ALA A 22 -14.13 -9.86 1.15
CA ALA A 22 -15.41 -10.26 0.56
C ALA A 22 -15.25 -10.90 -0.84
N GLN A 23 -14.19 -10.52 -1.57
CA GLN A 23 -13.82 -11.12 -2.86
C GLN A 23 -13.00 -12.41 -2.72
N GLY A 24 -12.74 -12.86 -1.52
CA GLY A 24 -11.99 -14.10 -1.27
C GLY A 24 -10.49 -13.95 -1.17
N HIS A 25 -9.96 -12.72 -1.11
CA HIS A 25 -8.53 -12.48 -0.89
C HIS A 25 -8.18 -12.49 0.60
N ALA A 26 -6.93 -12.83 0.92
CA ALA A 26 -6.37 -12.65 2.25
C ALA A 26 -5.75 -11.24 2.34
N VAL A 27 -5.98 -10.54 3.43
CA VAL A 27 -5.44 -9.19 3.63
C VAL A 27 -4.63 -9.14 4.92
N ARG A 28 -3.49 -8.47 4.86
CA ARG A 28 -2.69 -8.11 6.01
C ARG A 28 -2.60 -6.59 6.07
N GLY A 29 -3.03 -6.00 7.19
CA GLY A 29 -3.00 -4.56 7.40
C GLY A 29 -1.94 -4.17 8.42
N THR A 30 -1.13 -3.16 8.13
CA THR A 30 -0.15 -2.65 9.09
C THR A 30 -0.73 -1.54 9.96
N THR A 31 -0.29 -1.50 11.20
CA THR A 31 -0.56 -0.40 12.13
C THR A 31 0.66 -0.16 13.01
N ARG A 32 0.89 1.10 13.38
CA ARG A 32 1.91 1.46 14.38
C ARG A 32 1.46 1.20 15.80
N ASP A 33 0.16 1.17 16.03
CA ASP A 33 -0.45 1.06 17.36
C ASP A 33 -1.28 -0.21 17.49
N GLU A 34 -0.92 -1.03 18.46
CA GLU A 34 -1.66 -2.25 18.82
C GLU A 34 -3.13 -1.97 19.13
N ALA A 35 -3.49 -0.76 19.58
CA ALA A 35 -4.86 -0.38 19.87
C ALA A 35 -5.77 -0.40 18.62
N ASN A 36 -5.19 -0.35 17.42
CA ASN A 36 -5.94 -0.43 16.16
C ASN A 36 -6.23 -1.87 15.72
N ARG A 37 -5.65 -2.87 16.38
CA ARG A 37 -5.84 -4.29 16.03
C ARG A 37 -7.31 -4.68 15.90
N PRO A 38 -8.20 -4.37 16.88
CA PRO A 38 -9.60 -4.80 16.77
C PRO A 38 -10.32 -4.26 15.53
N ALA A 39 -10.02 -3.03 15.13
CA ALA A 39 -10.64 -2.41 13.94
C ALA A 39 -10.17 -3.07 12.64
N ILE A 40 -8.90 -3.45 12.56
CA ILE A 40 -8.34 -4.13 11.39
C ILE A 40 -8.87 -5.57 11.31
N GLU A 41 -8.91 -6.28 12.42
CA GLU A 41 -9.48 -7.63 12.50
C GLU A 41 -10.97 -7.65 12.18
N ALA A 42 -11.72 -6.63 12.60
CA ALA A 42 -13.14 -6.49 12.27
C ALA A 42 -13.37 -6.32 10.76
N ALA A 43 -12.40 -5.78 10.02
CA ALA A 43 -12.45 -5.71 8.55
C ALA A 43 -12.11 -7.05 7.88
N GLY A 44 -11.72 -8.07 8.63
CA GLY A 44 -11.36 -9.39 8.13
C GLY A 44 -9.88 -9.58 7.83
N ALA A 45 -9.04 -8.61 8.16
CA ALA A 45 -7.61 -8.65 7.88
C ALA A 45 -6.79 -9.17 9.05
N ASP A 46 -5.65 -9.79 8.74
CA ASP A 46 -4.59 -10.04 9.71
C ASP A 46 -3.87 -8.73 10.04
N VAL A 47 -3.41 -8.61 11.27
CA VAL A 47 -2.72 -7.40 11.75
C VAL A 47 -1.22 -7.61 11.79
N TRP A 48 -0.49 -6.63 11.29
CA TRP A 48 0.96 -6.53 11.46
C TRP A 48 1.29 -5.20 12.15
N VAL A 49 1.86 -5.28 13.35
CA VAL A 49 2.29 -4.08 14.08
C VAL A 49 3.68 -3.70 13.61
N GLY A 50 3.79 -2.54 12.99
CA GLY A 50 5.03 -2.01 12.45
C GLY A 50 4.86 -0.57 12.02
N ASP A 51 5.97 0.10 11.79
CA ASP A 51 6.02 1.52 11.41
C ASP A 51 6.65 1.67 10.02
N PRO A 52 5.93 2.25 9.03
CA PRO A 52 6.49 2.50 7.70
C PRO A 52 7.73 3.40 7.70
N ASP A 53 7.90 4.25 8.71
CA ASP A 53 9.12 5.05 8.89
C ASP A 53 10.32 4.20 9.31
N ARG A 54 10.08 2.96 9.70
CA ARG A 54 11.09 1.97 10.10
C ARG A 54 10.88 0.70 9.28
N ILE A 55 11.42 0.67 8.08
CA ILE A 55 11.19 -0.41 7.09
C ILE A 55 11.51 -1.80 7.67
N ALA A 56 12.52 -1.91 8.52
CA ALA A 56 12.83 -3.19 9.17
C ALA A 56 11.66 -3.74 9.98
N SER A 57 10.78 -2.89 10.51
CA SER A 57 9.60 -3.31 11.30
C SER A 57 8.48 -3.90 10.44
N ILE A 58 8.45 -3.63 9.15
CA ILE A 58 7.44 -4.14 8.21
C ILE A 58 8.01 -5.08 7.15
N HIS A 59 9.32 -5.28 7.11
CA HIS A 59 9.96 -6.11 6.09
C HIS A 59 9.38 -7.53 6.04
N TYR A 60 9.22 -8.18 7.18
CA TYR A 60 8.68 -9.55 7.22
C TYR A 60 7.16 -9.62 6.97
N ALA A 61 6.48 -8.49 6.99
CA ALA A 61 5.07 -8.44 6.58
C ALA A 61 4.89 -8.73 5.07
N LEU A 62 5.96 -8.64 4.29
CA LEU A 62 5.97 -8.98 2.86
C LEU A 62 5.90 -10.50 2.59
N ALA A 63 6.05 -11.35 3.61
CA ALA A 63 6.02 -12.80 3.44
C ALA A 63 4.70 -13.26 2.79
N ASP A 64 4.81 -13.99 1.71
CA ASP A 64 3.67 -14.55 0.94
C ASP A 64 2.71 -13.49 0.36
N VAL A 65 3.13 -12.25 0.28
CA VAL A 65 2.33 -11.16 -0.29
C VAL A 65 2.40 -11.17 -1.80
N THR A 66 1.25 -11.04 -2.44
CA THR A 66 1.12 -10.94 -3.90
C THR A 66 1.08 -9.48 -4.35
N ILE A 67 0.29 -8.66 -3.67
CA ILE A 67 0.11 -7.23 -3.98
C ILE A 67 0.47 -6.40 -2.76
N LEU A 68 1.34 -5.42 -2.95
CA LEU A 68 1.71 -4.43 -1.95
C LEU A 68 0.98 -3.11 -2.23
N CYS A 69 0.24 -2.62 -1.24
CA CYS A 69 -0.43 -1.32 -1.31
C CYS A 69 0.24 -0.34 -0.35
N TRP A 70 0.81 0.73 -0.89
CA TRP A 70 1.37 1.83 -0.10
C TRP A 70 0.36 2.98 -0.07
N LEU A 71 -0.48 2.99 0.99
CA LEU A 71 -1.59 3.94 1.13
C LEU A 71 -1.24 5.04 2.14
N MET A 72 -0.26 5.85 1.79
CA MET A 72 0.30 6.88 2.66
C MET A 72 0.06 8.31 2.13
N GLY A 73 -0.87 8.47 1.18
CA GLY A 73 -1.16 9.77 0.56
C GLY A 73 -1.80 10.80 1.50
N SER A 74 -2.38 10.34 2.61
CA SER A 74 -2.95 11.21 3.65
C SER A 74 -2.33 10.96 5.04
N ALA A 75 -1.08 10.49 5.07
CA ALA A 75 -0.34 10.31 6.32
C ALA A 75 -0.12 11.65 7.03
N ASP A 76 -0.19 11.61 8.36
CA ASP A 76 0.07 12.77 9.22
C ASP A 76 1.47 12.68 9.83
N GLY A 77 2.04 13.83 10.10
CA GLY A 77 3.31 13.93 10.79
C GLY A 77 4.13 15.15 10.37
N PRO A 78 5.34 15.31 10.94
CA PRO A 78 6.27 16.37 10.52
C PRO A 78 6.66 16.22 9.06
N ASP A 79 6.99 17.34 8.41
CA ASP A 79 7.37 17.37 6.99
C ASP A 79 8.51 16.40 6.66
N GLU A 80 9.52 16.34 7.52
CA GLU A 80 10.66 15.42 7.34
C GLU A 80 10.23 13.94 7.29
N LYS A 81 9.25 13.57 8.11
CA LYS A 81 8.70 12.22 8.12
C LYS A 81 7.93 11.92 6.83
N LEU A 82 7.10 12.87 6.38
CA LEU A 82 6.34 12.72 5.14
C LEU A 82 7.25 12.64 3.92
N GLU A 83 8.32 13.46 3.89
CA GLU A 83 9.35 13.38 2.85
C GLU A 83 10.01 12.00 2.83
N ALA A 84 10.33 11.46 3.99
CA ALA A 84 10.94 10.13 4.10
C ALA A 84 9.96 9.02 3.63
N LEU A 85 8.70 9.08 4.03
CA LEU A 85 7.70 8.07 3.65
C LEU A 85 7.49 7.99 2.14
N HIS A 86 7.59 9.11 1.43
CA HIS A 86 7.45 9.16 -0.03
C HIS A 86 8.79 9.25 -0.77
N GLY A 87 9.89 9.12 -0.05
CA GLY A 87 11.25 9.18 -0.59
C GLY A 87 12.11 8.01 -0.12
N SER A 88 12.97 8.23 0.89
CA SER A 88 13.96 7.23 1.31
C SER A 88 13.34 5.93 1.85
N ARG A 89 12.26 6.00 2.61
CA ARG A 89 11.58 4.80 3.13
C ARG A 89 10.90 4.02 2.02
N LEU A 90 10.25 4.72 1.11
CA LEU A 90 9.64 4.11 -0.07
C LEU A 90 10.71 3.39 -0.91
N ARG A 91 11.84 4.01 -1.19
CA ARG A 91 12.95 3.38 -1.92
C ARG A 91 13.46 2.13 -1.23
N MET A 92 13.64 2.18 0.09
CA MET A 92 14.06 1.00 0.87
C MET A 92 13.06 -0.14 0.74
N LEU A 93 11.76 0.15 0.82
CA LEU A 93 10.73 -0.86 0.66
C LEU A 93 10.76 -1.48 -0.74
N LEU A 94 10.88 -0.65 -1.77
CA LEU A 94 10.94 -1.13 -3.15
C LEU A 94 12.13 -2.07 -3.39
N GLU A 95 13.28 -1.77 -2.81
CA GLU A 95 14.44 -2.67 -2.84
C GLU A 95 14.15 -4.01 -2.15
N ARG A 96 13.41 -3.98 -1.06
CA ARG A 96 13.05 -5.19 -0.30
C ARG A 96 12.03 -6.07 -1.02
N THR A 97 11.25 -5.53 -1.95
CA THR A 97 10.25 -6.32 -2.70
C THR A 97 10.86 -7.19 -3.78
N ILE A 98 12.08 -6.91 -4.26
CA ILE A 98 12.71 -7.56 -5.41
C ILE A 98 12.81 -9.08 -5.21
N ASP A 99 13.22 -9.52 -4.03
CA ASP A 99 13.41 -10.94 -3.70
C ASP A 99 12.22 -11.54 -2.94
N THR A 100 11.03 -11.01 -3.15
CA THR A 100 9.80 -11.48 -2.49
C THR A 100 8.80 -12.04 -3.50
N THR A 101 7.66 -12.50 -3.00
CA THR A 101 6.54 -12.96 -3.82
C THR A 101 5.69 -11.82 -4.40
N VAL A 102 6.00 -10.57 -4.08
CA VAL A 102 5.25 -9.40 -4.57
C VAL A 102 5.39 -9.30 -6.09
N ARG A 103 4.25 -9.31 -6.79
CA ARG A 103 4.16 -9.19 -8.24
C ARG A 103 3.31 -8.03 -8.71
N GLY A 104 2.92 -7.16 -7.82
CA GLY A 104 2.18 -5.94 -8.14
C GLY A 104 2.24 -4.96 -7.00
N LEU A 105 2.28 -3.66 -7.34
CA LEU A 105 2.37 -2.59 -6.37
C LEU A 105 1.37 -1.49 -6.68
N LEU A 106 0.60 -1.09 -5.67
CA LEU A 106 -0.33 0.04 -5.74
C LEU A 106 0.22 1.16 -4.84
N TYR A 107 0.43 2.33 -5.43
CA TYR A 107 0.89 3.53 -4.73
C TYR A 107 -0.20 4.59 -4.70
N GLU A 108 -0.55 5.08 -3.51
CA GLU A 108 -1.50 6.17 -3.34
C GLU A 108 -0.83 7.51 -3.69
N ALA A 109 -1.25 8.09 -4.81
CA ALA A 109 -0.68 9.30 -5.39
C ALA A 109 -1.54 10.55 -5.16
N ALA A 110 -2.56 10.45 -4.32
CA ALA A 110 -3.44 11.55 -3.94
C ALA A 110 -3.72 11.53 -2.44
N GLY A 111 -4.00 12.68 -1.86
CA GLY A 111 -4.27 12.79 -0.44
C GLY A 111 -3.92 14.16 0.10
N SER A 112 -3.83 14.28 1.42
CA SER A 112 -3.49 15.53 2.12
C SER A 112 -1.99 15.85 2.14
N VAL A 113 -1.14 14.88 1.81
CA VAL A 113 0.31 15.09 1.68
C VAL A 113 0.59 16.05 0.52
N ASP A 114 1.64 16.85 0.64
CA ASP A 114 2.06 17.79 -0.40
C ASP A 114 2.08 17.10 -1.78
N PRO A 115 1.36 17.62 -2.78
CA PRO A 115 1.33 17.03 -4.12
C PRO A 115 2.71 16.84 -4.77
N ALA A 116 3.68 17.70 -4.44
CA ALA A 116 5.04 17.54 -4.94
C ALA A 116 5.73 16.28 -4.39
N LEU A 117 5.48 15.94 -3.12
CA LEU A 117 5.99 14.71 -2.52
C LEU A 117 5.33 13.48 -3.12
N LEU A 118 4.02 13.53 -3.35
CA LEU A 118 3.28 12.44 -3.99
C LEU A 118 3.73 12.21 -5.43
N ALA A 119 3.96 13.27 -6.18
CA ALA A 119 4.48 13.18 -7.55
C ALA A 119 5.89 12.58 -7.58
N ALA A 120 6.77 13.00 -6.68
CA ALA A 120 8.11 12.44 -6.56
C ALA A 120 8.08 10.95 -6.16
N GLY A 121 7.18 10.58 -5.25
CA GLY A 121 6.97 9.19 -4.85
C GLY A 121 6.47 8.33 -6.02
N ALA A 122 5.54 8.84 -6.82
CA ALA A 122 5.04 8.16 -8.01
C ALA A 122 6.15 7.91 -9.03
N GLU A 123 7.01 8.89 -9.29
CA GLU A 123 8.17 8.72 -10.17
C GLU A 123 9.14 7.66 -9.65
N THR A 124 9.37 7.64 -8.33
CA THR A 124 10.22 6.65 -7.68
C THR A 124 9.66 5.23 -7.87
N VAL A 125 8.36 5.05 -7.67
CA VAL A 125 7.68 3.77 -7.89
C VAL A 125 7.79 3.33 -9.34
N GLN A 126 7.50 4.22 -10.28
CA GLN A 126 7.56 3.91 -11.71
C GLN A 126 8.97 3.47 -12.12
N ALA A 127 10.00 4.22 -11.73
CA ALA A 127 11.37 3.91 -12.09
C ALA A 127 11.84 2.56 -11.49
N ALA A 128 11.53 2.31 -10.21
CA ALA A 128 11.92 1.08 -9.54
C ALA A 128 11.17 -0.14 -10.09
N CYS A 129 9.87 -0.02 -10.32
CA CYS A 129 9.04 -1.10 -10.83
C CYS A 129 9.36 -1.43 -12.28
N ASP A 130 9.63 -0.43 -13.11
CA ASP A 130 10.06 -0.65 -14.50
C ASP A 130 11.41 -1.39 -14.56
N LYS A 131 12.34 -1.01 -13.69
CA LYS A 131 13.66 -1.67 -13.60
C LYS A 131 13.55 -3.13 -13.13
N SER A 132 12.65 -3.41 -12.20
CA SER A 132 12.45 -4.74 -11.61
C SER A 132 11.41 -5.58 -12.36
N GLU A 133 10.78 -5.00 -13.38
CA GLU A 133 9.69 -5.65 -14.14
C GLU A 133 8.50 -6.06 -13.25
N ILE A 134 8.21 -5.25 -12.22
CA ILE A 134 7.06 -5.44 -11.34
C ILE A 134 5.93 -4.52 -11.82
N PRO A 135 4.75 -5.05 -12.20
CA PRO A 135 3.60 -4.22 -12.52
C PRO A 135 3.23 -3.29 -11.37
N HIS A 136 2.87 -2.06 -11.69
CA HIS A 136 2.44 -1.08 -10.70
C HIS A 136 1.25 -0.28 -11.19
N ALA A 137 0.52 0.30 -10.25
CA ALA A 137 -0.57 1.22 -10.51
C ALA A 137 -0.49 2.41 -9.56
N LEU A 138 -0.93 3.57 -10.03
CA LEU A 138 -1.04 4.78 -9.22
C LEU A 138 -2.51 5.01 -8.88
N LEU A 139 -2.80 5.13 -7.59
CA LEU A 139 -4.14 5.46 -7.10
C LEU A 139 -4.25 6.97 -7.01
N SER A 140 -4.90 7.59 -8.01
CA SER A 140 -5.01 9.04 -8.13
C SER A 140 -6.41 9.57 -7.77
N ALA A 141 -7.33 8.69 -7.37
CA ALA A 141 -8.66 9.10 -6.93
C ALA A 141 -8.59 9.94 -5.66
N ASP A 142 -9.47 10.95 -5.57
CA ASP A 142 -9.57 11.83 -4.40
C ASP A 142 -10.06 11.01 -3.18
N PRO A 143 -9.27 10.93 -2.10
CA PRO A 143 -9.69 10.24 -0.89
C PRO A 143 -10.94 10.82 -0.21
N ALA A 144 -11.29 12.07 -0.50
CA ALA A 144 -12.52 12.69 0.01
C ALA A 144 -13.78 12.08 -0.63
N ASP A 145 -13.67 11.54 -1.84
CA ASP A 145 -14.73 10.75 -2.48
C ASP A 145 -14.50 9.27 -2.17
N HIS A 146 -15.05 8.82 -1.05
CA HIS A 146 -14.81 7.47 -0.52
C HIS A 146 -15.18 6.37 -1.51
N ASP A 147 -16.35 6.46 -2.14
CA ASP A 147 -16.84 5.42 -3.05
C ASP A 147 -15.98 5.35 -4.33
N ALA A 148 -15.62 6.48 -4.90
CA ALA A 148 -14.77 6.55 -6.08
C ALA A 148 -13.34 6.06 -5.76
N TRP A 149 -12.81 6.43 -4.59
CA TRP A 149 -11.51 5.96 -4.14
C TRP A 149 -11.46 4.45 -3.99
N LEU A 150 -12.46 3.87 -3.31
CA LEU A 150 -12.55 2.43 -3.08
C LEU A 150 -12.69 1.67 -4.41
N ALA A 151 -13.57 2.12 -5.30
CA ALA A 151 -13.75 1.50 -6.61
C ALA A 151 -12.46 1.54 -7.43
N SER A 152 -11.75 2.67 -7.45
CA SER A 152 -10.47 2.83 -8.15
C SER A 152 -9.39 1.91 -7.58
N ALA A 153 -9.33 1.76 -6.26
CA ALA A 153 -8.36 0.87 -5.62
C ALA A 153 -8.62 -0.60 -5.95
N LEU A 154 -9.88 -1.02 -5.92
CA LEU A 154 -10.27 -2.38 -6.27
C LEU A 154 -9.97 -2.69 -7.74
N ASP A 155 -10.33 -1.79 -8.65
CA ASP A 155 -10.05 -1.95 -10.08
C ASP A 155 -8.54 -2.06 -10.35
N ALA A 156 -7.74 -1.22 -9.71
CA ALA A 156 -6.28 -1.25 -9.85
C ALA A 156 -5.69 -2.58 -9.37
N ILE A 157 -6.18 -3.11 -8.24
CA ILE A 157 -5.71 -4.40 -7.71
C ILE A 157 -6.14 -5.54 -8.65
N ASP A 158 -7.36 -5.53 -9.16
CA ASP A 158 -7.82 -6.52 -10.13
C ASP A 158 -6.97 -6.51 -11.39
N ASP A 159 -6.63 -5.34 -11.92
CA ASP A 159 -5.76 -5.19 -13.09
C ASP A 159 -4.34 -5.73 -12.81
N LEU A 160 -3.79 -5.44 -11.63
CA LEU A 160 -2.48 -5.97 -11.23
C LEU A 160 -2.49 -7.50 -11.11
N LEU A 161 -3.56 -8.07 -10.57
CA LEU A 161 -3.71 -9.52 -10.44
C LEU A 161 -3.92 -10.21 -11.79
N ALA A 162 -4.59 -9.56 -12.73
CA ALA A 162 -4.82 -10.06 -14.08
C ALA A 162 -3.61 -9.93 -15.00
N PHE A 163 -2.57 -9.18 -14.59
CA PHE A 163 -1.38 -8.97 -15.39
C PHE A 163 -0.61 -10.28 -15.56
N GLU A 164 -0.52 -10.77 -16.79
CA GLU A 164 0.29 -11.92 -17.15
C GLU A 164 1.61 -11.44 -17.78
N ARG A 165 2.71 -11.94 -17.28
CA ARG A 165 4.01 -11.70 -17.91
C ARG A 165 4.03 -12.39 -19.25
N ALA A 166 4.18 -11.60 -20.28
CA ALA A 166 4.39 -12.12 -21.61
C ALA A 166 5.78 -12.75 -21.73
#